data_37b8eb59e00620490dc6ccb6a0745b7c
#
_entry.id   37b8eb59e00620490dc6ccb6a0745b7c
#
_cell.length_a   1.000
_cell.length_b   1.000
_cell.length_c   1.000
_cell.angle_alpha   90.00
_cell.angle_beta   90.00
_cell.angle_gamma   90.00
#
_symmetry.space_group_name_H-M   'P 1'
#
loop_
_entity.id
_entity.type
_entity.pdbx_description
1 polymer ?
#
loop_
_entity_poly.entity_id
_entity_poly.type
_entity_poly.pdbx_seq_one_letter_code
_entity_poly.pdbx_strand_id
1 'polypeptide(L)'
;GAASIVQIDIGPCPPQQEDKVATWPDWPVKLRTSSSHEEGCERLWGISTKAILVNDAGEVRGLHCVKVTRDPVTKKFTEIVGSDFEIAADRVFLAMGFVQPAQELLEALGIERDARGNALAGIESAAYPFATSVSGVFACGDVRSGQSLVVRAMSEGRRCARAVDLYLMGSTEMPAFRA
;
A
#
# COMPACT_ATOMS: atom_id res chain seq x y z
N GLY A 1 28.70 -4.56 -5.87
CA GLY A 1 27.48 -5.33 -5.96
C GLY A 1 27.32 -6.25 -4.78
N ALA A 2 26.10 -6.67 -4.49
CA ALA A 2 25.81 -7.68 -3.48
C ALA A 2 26.30 -9.06 -3.95
N ALA A 3 26.74 -9.92 -3.01
CA ALA A 3 27.11 -11.31 -3.32
C ALA A 3 25.87 -12.18 -3.57
N SER A 4 24.77 -11.88 -2.86
CA SER A 4 23.47 -12.51 -3.03
C SER A 4 22.35 -11.54 -2.69
N ILE A 5 21.18 -11.75 -3.29
CA ILE A 5 19.97 -10.98 -3.02
C ILE A 5 18.83 -11.97 -2.81
N VAL A 6 18.07 -11.78 -1.73
CA VAL A 6 16.85 -12.58 -1.45
C VAL A 6 15.67 -11.62 -1.37
N GLN A 7 14.64 -11.86 -2.15
CA GLN A 7 13.36 -11.18 -2.07
C GLN A 7 12.36 -12.07 -1.35
N ILE A 8 11.72 -11.53 -0.31
CA ILE A 8 10.72 -12.23 0.49
C ILE A 8 9.36 -11.59 0.26
N ASP A 9 8.36 -12.40 -0.02
CA ASP A 9 6.95 -11.99 -0.12
C ASP A 9 6.09 -12.83 0.82
N ILE A 10 5.21 -12.19 1.57
CA ILE A 10 4.26 -12.86 2.46
C ILE A 10 3.16 -13.58 1.69
N GLY A 11 2.86 -13.14 0.47
CA GLY A 11 1.86 -13.75 -0.40
C GLY A 11 2.28 -15.10 -0.97
N PRO A 12 1.33 -15.88 -1.47
CA PRO A 12 1.65 -17.09 -2.23
C PRO A 12 2.33 -16.74 -3.55
N CYS A 13 3.16 -17.64 -4.06
CA CYS A 13 3.75 -17.48 -5.39
C CYS A 13 2.64 -17.30 -6.43
N PRO A 14 2.66 -16.22 -7.22
CA PRO A 14 1.69 -16.04 -8.29
C PRO A 14 1.83 -17.15 -9.36
N PRO A 15 0.74 -17.53 -10.03
CA PRO A 15 0.79 -18.52 -11.09
C PRO A 15 1.65 -18.05 -12.28
N GLN A 16 2.27 -18.96 -12.98
CA GLN A 16 3.08 -18.67 -14.18
C GLN A 16 2.22 -18.03 -15.29
N GLN A 17 0.98 -18.48 -15.42
CA GLN A 17 0.03 -18.00 -16.42
C GLN A 17 -1.19 -17.39 -15.72
N GLU A 18 -1.80 -16.42 -16.37
CA GLU A 18 -3.03 -15.81 -15.92
C GLU A 18 -4.21 -16.78 -15.95
N ASP A 19 -4.99 -16.81 -14.88
CA ASP A 19 -6.34 -17.39 -14.89
C ASP A 19 -7.35 -16.28 -15.20
N LYS A 20 -7.75 -16.19 -16.48
CA LYS A 20 -8.72 -15.18 -16.93
C LYS A 20 -10.10 -15.33 -16.29
N VAL A 21 -10.51 -16.53 -15.94
CA VAL A 21 -11.82 -16.78 -15.33
C VAL A 21 -11.85 -16.20 -13.92
N ALA A 22 -10.74 -16.28 -13.19
CA ALA A 22 -10.62 -15.77 -11.82
C ALA A 22 -10.32 -14.26 -11.73
N THR A 23 -9.74 -13.67 -12.79
CA THR A 23 -9.21 -12.29 -12.71
C THR A 23 -9.94 -11.27 -13.58
N TRP A 24 -10.63 -11.69 -14.66
CA TRP A 24 -11.35 -10.75 -15.52
C TRP A 24 -12.55 -10.09 -14.79
N PRO A 25 -12.76 -8.77 -14.90
CA PRO A 25 -12.05 -7.79 -15.73
C PRO A 25 -10.86 -7.09 -15.02
N ASP A 26 -10.45 -7.58 -13.87
CA ASP A 26 -9.39 -6.99 -13.05
C ASP A 26 -7.99 -7.27 -13.63
N TRP A 27 -6.99 -6.70 -12.98
CA TRP A 27 -5.59 -6.85 -13.39
C TRP A 27 -5.13 -8.30 -13.29
N PRO A 28 -4.45 -8.84 -14.32
CA PRO A 28 -4.02 -10.23 -14.37
C PRO A 28 -3.06 -10.59 -13.22
N VAL A 29 -3.42 -11.60 -12.43
CA VAL A 29 -2.55 -12.17 -11.40
C VAL A 29 -1.66 -13.23 -12.04
N LYS A 30 -0.39 -12.91 -12.25
CA LYS A 30 0.63 -13.83 -12.75
C LYS A 30 2.01 -13.46 -12.24
N LEU A 31 2.91 -14.43 -12.18
CA LEU A 31 4.31 -14.20 -11.84
C LEU A 31 4.95 -13.29 -12.92
N ARG A 32 5.55 -12.20 -12.46
CA ARG A 32 6.25 -11.24 -13.33
C ARG A 32 7.71 -11.19 -12.93
N THR A 33 8.56 -11.10 -13.93
CA THR A 33 10.00 -10.87 -13.78
C THR A 33 10.31 -9.50 -14.36
N SER A 34 10.95 -8.63 -13.59
CA SER A 34 11.45 -7.34 -14.03
C SER A 34 12.94 -7.45 -14.35
N SER A 35 13.51 -6.43 -15.00
CA SER A 35 14.95 -6.36 -15.25
C SER A 35 15.77 -6.49 -13.95
N SER A 36 15.30 -5.93 -12.85
CA SER A 36 15.96 -6.08 -11.54
C SER A 36 16.02 -7.53 -11.05
N HIS A 37 15.00 -8.35 -11.34
CA HIS A 37 15.04 -9.78 -11.03
C HIS A 37 16.01 -10.54 -11.95
N GLU A 38 16.15 -10.10 -13.20
CA GLU A 38 17.04 -10.71 -14.18
C GLU A 38 18.53 -10.48 -13.85
N GLU A 39 18.84 -9.43 -13.07
CA GLU A 39 20.18 -9.22 -12.52
C GLU A 39 20.60 -10.32 -11.51
N GLY A 40 19.65 -11.09 -11.01
CA GLY A 40 19.83 -12.25 -10.13
C GLY A 40 19.35 -11.99 -8.70
N CYS A 41 18.30 -12.72 -8.31
CA CYS A 41 17.85 -12.81 -6.93
C CYS A 41 17.13 -14.14 -6.68
N GLU A 42 17.21 -14.63 -5.45
CA GLU A 42 16.35 -15.67 -4.96
C GLU A 42 15.01 -15.06 -4.55
N ARG A 43 13.88 -15.67 -4.93
CA ARG A 43 12.55 -15.19 -4.60
C ARG A 43 11.82 -16.22 -3.76
N LEU A 44 11.45 -15.83 -2.54
CA LEU A 44 10.79 -16.66 -1.53
C LEU A 44 9.37 -16.15 -1.28
N TRP A 45 8.41 -17.08 -1.21
CA TRP A 45 6.99 -16.80 -1.12
C TRP A 45 6.36 -17.45 0.12
N GLY A 46 5.28 -16.86 0.63
CA GLY A 46 4.57 -17.37 1.80
C GLY A 46 5.44 -17.32 3.05
N ILE A 47 6.21 -16.25 3.21
CA ILE A 47 7.13 -16.09 4.35
C ILE A 47 6.82 -14.77 5.06
N SER A 48 6.66 -14.86 6.38
CA SER A 48 6.55 -13.70 7.26
C SER A 48 7.86 -13.51 8.02
N THR A 49 8.33 -12.26 8.09
CA THR A 49 9.47 -11.89 8.93
C THR A 49 8.99 -11.59 10.34
N LYS A 50 9.52 -12.33 11.32
CA LYS A 50 9.23 -12.17 12.75
C LYS A 50 10.12 -11.10 13.39
N ALA A 51 11.41 -11.11 13.04
CA ALA A 51 12.39 -10.18 13.61
C ALA A 51 13.59 -9.99 12.68
N ILE A 52 14.22 -8.83 12.80
CA ILE A 52 15.56 -8.59 12.28
C ILE A 52 16.55 -9.03 13.37
N LEU A 53 17.47 -9.89 13.00
CA LEU A 53 18.51 -10.41 13.91
C LEU A 53 19.73 -9.51 13.84
N VAL A 54 20.29 -9.20 14.99
CA VAL A 54 21.51 -8.41 15.11
C VAL A 54 22.60 -9.19 15.84
N ASN A 55 23.84 -8.83 15.60
CA ASN A 55 25.01 -9.32 16.35
C ASN A 55 25.22 -8.50 17.64
N ASP A 56 26.23 -8.83 18.42
CA ASP A 56 26.56 -8.14 19.68
C ASP A 56 26.97 -6.67 19.48
N ALA A 57 27.39 -6.31 18.29
CA ALA A 57 27.71 -4.94 17.90
C ALA A 57 26.48 -4.11 17.44
N GLY A 58 25.29 -4.74 17.39
CA GLY A 58 24.07 -4.12 16.92
C GLY A 58 23.93 -4.08 15.40
N GLU A 59 24.77 -4.77 14.66
CA GLU A 59 24.71 -4.84 13.19
C GLU A 59 23.78 -5.96 12.75
N VAL A 60 23.10 -5.79 11.64
CA VAL A 60 22.22 -6.81 11.05
C VAL A 60 23.02 -8.06 10.69
N ARG A 61 22.58 -9.22 11.16
CA ARG A 61 23.13 -10.53 10.79
C ARG A 61 22.14 -11.41 10.01
N GLY A 62 20.85 -11.06 9.98
CA GLY A 62 19.85 -11.85 9.30
C GLY A 62 18.43 -11.52 9.67
N LEU A 63 17.52 -12.38 9.22
CA LEU A 63 16.08 -12.34 9.53
C LEU A 63 15.64 -13.65 10.18
N HIS A 64 14.81 -13.57 11.21
CA HIS A 64 14.02 -14.68 11.71
C HIS A 64 12.69 -14.69 10.96
N CYS A 65 12.42 -15.77 10.27
CA CYS A 65 11.29 -15.94 9.39
C CYS A 65 10.46 -17.16 9.77
N VAL A 66 9.19 -17.17 9.34
CA VAL A 66 8.28 -18.31 9.47
C VAL A 66 7.47 -18.44 8.17
N LYS A 67 7.17 -19.67 7.77
CA LYS A 67 6.27 -19.91 6.63
C LYS A 67 4.83 -19.59 7.02
N VAL A 68 4.08 -19.04 6.08
CA VAL A 68 2.66 -18.69 6.26
C VAL A 68 1.81 -19.25 5.14
N THR A 69 0.55 -19.53 5.46
CA THR A 69 -0.51 -19.78 4.48
C THR A 69 -1.50 -18.63 4.48
N ARG A 70 -2.10 -18.37 3.34
CA ARG A 70 -3.16 -17.37 3.20
C ARG A 70 -4.50 -18.05 3.03
N ASP A 71 -5.44 -17.77 3.92
CA ASP A 71 -6.81 -18.22 3.79
C ASP A 71 -7.45 -17.60 2.53
N PRO A 72 -8.03 -18.40 1.63
CA PRO A 72 -8.54 -17.90 0.35
C PRO A 72 -9.80 -17.02 0.51
N VAL A 73 -10.56 -17.19 1.61
CA VAL A 73 -11.81 -16.46 1.86
C VAL A 73 -11.53 -15.21 2.69
N THR A 74 -10.96 -15.39 3.90
CA THR A 74 -10.72 -14.29 4.84
C THR A 74 -9.49 -13.46 4.48
N LYS A 75 -8.65 -13.95 3.56
CA LYS A 75 -7.36 -13.36 3.16
C LYS A 75 -6.35 -13.22 4.30
N LYS A 76 -6.62 -13.75 5.48
CA LYS A 76 -5.72 -13.71 6.63
C LYS A 76 -4.56 -14.68 6.45
N PHE A 77 -3.40 -14.26 6.96
CA PHE A 77 -2.21 -15.12 7.01
C PHE A 77 -2.17 -15.87 8.33
N THR A 78 -1.79 -17.16 8.27
CA THR A 78 -1.61 -18.03 9.43
C THR A 78 -0.23 -18.65 9.36
N GLU A 79 0.51 -18.58 10.46
CA GLU A 79 1.84 -19.20 10.57
C GLU A 79 1.73 -20.72 10.59
N ILE A 80 2.68 -21.36 9.90
CA ILE A 80 2.83 -22.82 9.93
C ILE A 80 3.72 -23.16 11.13
N VAL A 81 3.16 -23.82 12.11
CA VAL A 81 3.85 -24.19 13.35
C VAL A 81 5.10 -25.03 13.05
N GLY A 82 6.22 -24.67 13.67
CA GLY A 82 7.50 -25.38 13.50
C GLY A 82 8.21 -25.11 12.16
N SER A 83 7.80 -24.09 11.41
CA SER A 83 8.43 -23.71 10.15
C SER A 83 9.38 -22.52 10.27
N ASP A 84 9.77 -22.18 11.49
CA ASP A 84 10.71 -21.09 11.76
C ASP A 84 12.09 -21.40 11.18
N PHE A 85 12.74 -20.39 10.62
CA PHE A 85 14.08 -20.48 10.06
C PHE A 85 14.75 -19.10 10.00
N GLU A 86 16.06 -19.08 9.82
CA GLU A 86 16.83 -17.84 9.67
C GLU A 86 17.34 -17.69 8.23
N ILE A 87 17.37 -16.46 7.77
CA ILE A 87 18.03 -16.05 6.51
C ILE A 87 19.18 -15.14 6.92
N ALA A 88 20.41 -15.52 6.59
CA ALA A 88 21.57 -14.66 6.81
C ALA A 88 21.52 -13.45 5.88
N ALA A 89 21.77 -12.26 6.41
CA ALA A 89 21.80 -11.01 5.63
C ALA A 89 22.65 -9.96 6.33
N ASP A 90 23.45 -9.26 5.57
CA ASP A 90 24.21 -8.10 6.05
C ASP A 90 23.38 -6.81 5.98
N ARG A 91 22.35 -6.78 5.15
CA ARG A 91 21.45 -5.64 4.95
C ARG A 91 20.04 -6.10 4.71
N VAL A 92 19.10 -5.35 5.24
CA VAL A 92 17.65 -5.56 5.04
C VAL A 92 17.03 -4.28 4.53
N PHE A 93 16.25 -4.39 3.45
CA PHE A 93 15.47 -3.30 2.87
C PHE A 93 13.99 -3.62 3.00
N LEU A 94 13.24 -2.72 3.63
CA LEU A 94 11.79 -2.85 3.75
C LEU A 94 11.13 -2.30 2.49
N ALA A 95 10.45 -3.17 1.74
CA ALA A 95 9.72 -2.84 0.52
C ALA A 95 8.22 -3.14 0.68
N MET A 96 7.65 -2.80 1.85
CA MET A 96 6.30 -3.19 2.28
C MET A 96 5.22 -2.16 1.91
N GLY A 97 5.57 -1.15 1.10
CA GLY A 97 4.68 -0.05 0.73
C GLY A 97 4.55 1.01 1.82
N PHE A 98 3.56 1.85 1.67
CA PHE A 98 3.29 2.96 2.59
C PHE A 98 2.28 2.52 3.65
N VAL A 99 2.43 3.02 4.86
CA VAL A 99 1.51 2.76 5.98
C VAL A 99 0.40 3.79 5.99
N GLN A 100 0.78 5.07 5.96
CA GLN A 100 -0.12 6.21 6.07
C GLN A 100 0.55 7.49 5.53
N PRO A 101 -0.20 8.58 5.30
CA PRO A 101 0.38 9.89 4.99
C PRO A 101 1.26 10.41 6.13
N ALA A 102 2.16 11.36 5.83
CA ALA A 102 2.91 12.09 6.84
C ALA A 102 1.95 12.80 7.81
N GLN A 103 1.99 12.43 9.09
CA GLN A 103 1.00 12.86 10.08
C GLN A 103 1.20 14.32 10.51
N GLU A 104 2.43 14.81 10.49
CA GLU A 104 2.81 16.14 10.96
C GLU A 104 2.01 17.25 10.26
N LEU A 105 1.76 17.09 8.95
CA LEU A 105 0.97 18.06 8.18
C LEU A 105 -0.51 18.04 8.59
N LEU A 106 -1.08 16.84 8.75
CA LEU A 106 -2.49 16.69 9.13
C LEU A 106 -2.74 17.23 10.54
N GLU A 107 -1.81 16.98 11.46
CA GLU A 107 -1.84 17.49 12.84
C GLU A 107 -1.69 19.00 12.89
N ALA A 108 -0.72 19.56 12.18
CA ALA A 108 -0.51 21.02 12.13
C ALA A 108 -1.72 21.78 11.57
N LEU A 109 -2.48 21.16 10.67
CA LEU A 109 -3.71 21.73 10.12
C LEU A 109 -4.96 21.40 10.96
N GLY A 110 -4.87 20.54 11.97
CA GLY A 110 -6.00 20.11 12.80
C GLY A 110 -7.01 19.24 12.04
N ILE A 111 -6.57 18.50 11.02
CA ILE A 111 -7.44 17.66 10.19
C ILE A 111 -7.74 16.36 10.94
N GLU A 112 -9.03 16.01 11.06
CA GLU A 112 -9.45 14.70 11.54
C GLU A 112 -8.99 13.59 10.60
N ARG A 113 -8.70 12.42 11.20
CA ARG A 113 -8.16 11.26 10.49
C ARG A 113 -9.09 10.05 10.62
N ASP A 114 -9.10 9.21 9.62
CA ASP A 114 -9.75 7.91 9.68
C ASP A 114 -8.95 6.93 10.57
N ALA A 115 -9.51 5.72 10.78
CA ALA A 115 -8.85 4.67 11.58
C ALA A 115 -7.51 4.17 10.97
N ARG A 116 -7.21 4.53 9.73
CA ARG A 116 -5.98 4.19 9.00
C ARG A 116 -4.97 5.34 8.98
N GLY A 117 -5.28 6.48 9.62
CA GLY A 117 -4.44 7.68 9.64
C GLY A 117 -4.54 8.56 8.39
N ASN A 118 -5.48 8.31 7.49
CA ASN A 118 -5.72 9.16 6.32
C ASN A 118 -6.56 10.38 6.70
N ALA A 119 -6.44 11.47 5.94
CA ALA A 119 -7.29 12.64 6.13
C ALA A 119 -8.78 12.27 5.94
N LEU A 120 -9.60 12.54 6.95
CA LEU A 120 -11.03 12.30 6.89
C LEU A 120 -11.70 13.36 6.03
N ALA A 121 -12.06 12.99 4.80
CA ALA A 121 -12.76 13.86 3.85
C ALA A 121 -13.82 13.05 3.09
N GLY A 122 -15.08 13.30 3.40
CA GLY A 122 -16.22 12.56 2.85
C GLY A 122 -16.49 12.90 1.39
N ILE A 123 -17.02 11.95 0.62
CA ILE A 123 -17.47 12.18 -0.75
C ILE A 123 -18.97 12.47 -0.80
N GLU A 124 -19.76 11.81 0.05
CA GLU A 124 -21.22 11.80 -0.05
C GLU A 124 -21.92 12.56 1.08
N SER A 125 -21.27 12.68 2.24
CA SER A 125 -21.92 13.21 3.47
C SER A 125 -21.54 14.64 3.83
N ALA A 126 -20.57 15.24 3.16
CA ALA A 126 -20.15 16.61 3.40
C ALA A 126 -20.95 17.59 2.55
N ALA A 127 -21.16 18.81 3.05
CA ALA A 127 -21.75 19.92 2.25
C ALA A 127 -21.00 20.13 0.94
N TYR A 128 -19.69 19.87 0.97
CA TYR A 128 -18.82 19.84 -0.21
C TYR A 128 -18.03 18.53 -0.21
N PRO A 129 -18.07 17.73 -1.30
CA PRO A 129 -17.24 16.56 -1.45
C PRO A 129 -15.76 16.88 -1.24
N PHE A 130 -15.00 15.96 -0.64
CA PHE A 130 -13.57 16.12 -0.32
C PHE A 130 -13.23 17.19 0.72
N ALA A 131 -14.20 17.90 1.29
CA ALA A 131 -13.95 18.79 2.42
C ALA A 131 -13.50 17.98 3.66
N THR A 132 -12.50 18.51 4.37
CA THR A 132 -12.03 17.95 5.64
C THR A 132 -12.85 18.52 6.81
N SER A 133 -12.46 18.17 8.04
CA SER A 133 -13.01 18.78 9.29
C SER A 133 -12.68 20.27 9.40
N VAL A 134 -11.70 20.78 8.65
CA VAL A 134 -11.24 22.17 8.69
C VAL A 134 -11.84 22.92 7.50
N SER A 135 -12.56 24.01 7.78
CA SER A 135 -13.20 24.83 6.76
C SER A 135 -12.19 25.37 5.73
N GLY A 136 -12.49 25.22 4.45
CA GLY A 136 -11.63 25.67 3.35
C GLY A 136 -10.47 24.70 3.04
N VAL A 137 -10.34 23.59 3.76
CA VAL A 137 -9.31 22.56 3.51
C VAL A 137 -9.96 21.33 2.91
N PHE A 138 -9.39 20.87 1.79
CA PHE A 138 -9.86 19.71 1.03
C PHE A 138 -8.74 18.68 0.93
N ALA A 139 -9.10 17.40 0.88
CA ALA A 139 -8.16 16.28 0.73
C ALA A 139 -8.65 15.28 -0.32
N CYS A 140 -7.75 14.84 -1.21
CA CYS A 140 -8.07 13.88 -2.27
C CYS A 140 -6.85 13.01 -2.59
N GLY A 141 -7.06 11.90 -3.29
CA GLY A 141 -6.01 10.95 -3.64
C GLY A 141 -5.49 10.19 -2.44
N ASP A 142 -4.21 9.83 -2.45
CA ASP A 142 -3.60 8.93 -1.48
C ASP A 142 -3.68 9.44 -0.03
N VAL A 143 -3.63 10.75 0.19
CA VAL A 143 -3.74 11.33 1.53
C VAL A 143 -5.12 11.09 2.17
N ARG A 144 -6.16 10.92 1.36
CA ARG A 144 -7.54 10.67 1.79
C ARG A 144 -7.93 9.19 1.77
N SER A 145 -7.58 8.48 0.70
CA SER A 145 -8.07 7.11 0.46
C SER A 145 -7.05 6.01 0.76
N GLY A 146 -5.82 6.39 1.13
CA GLY A 146 -4.67 5.52 1.15
C GLY A 146 -4.07 5.33 -0.24
N GLN A 147 -2.85 4.83 -0.30
CA GLN A 147 -2.13 4.64 -1.56
C GLN A 147 -2.91 3.75 -2.54
N SER A 148 -2.98 4.20 -3.78
CA SER A 148 -3.74 3.52 -4.82
C SER A 148 -3.15 3.75 -6.22
N LEU A 149 -3.92 3.47 -7.27
CA LEU A 149 -3.50 3.70 -8.64
C LEU A 149 -3.49 5.21 -8.96
N VAL A 150 -2.51 5.65 -9.75
CA VAL A 150 -2.40 7.05 -10.22
C VAL A 150 -3.69 7.53 -10.87
N VAL A 151 -4.36 6.69 -11.65
CA VAL A 151 -5.64 7.04 -12.30
C VAL A 151 -6.74 7.37 -11.30
N ARG A 152 -6.76 6.70 -10.14
CA ARG A 152 -7.71 6.99 -9.06
C ARG A 152 -7.39 8.32 -8.40
N ALA A 153 -6.12 8.57 -8.09
CA ALA A 153 -5.67 9.84 -7.52
C ALA A 153 -6.00 11.01 -8.46
N MET A 154 -5.78 10.86 -9.77
CA MET A 154 -6.15 11.86 -10.79
C MET A 154 -7.66 12.09 -10.88
N SER A 155 -8.46 11.01 -10.82
CA SER A 155 -9.93 11.11 -10.80
C SER A 155 -10.43 11.87 -9.58
N GLU A 156 -9.91 11.55 -8.40
CA GLU A 156 -10.25 12.27 -7.17
C GLU A 156 -9.81 13.73 -7.22
N GLY A 157 -8.61 14.01 -7.73
CA GLY A 157 -8.12 15.38 -7.89
C GLY A 157 -9.05 16.25 -8.76
N ARG A 158 -9.53 15.71 -9.88
CA ARG A 158 -10.50 16.41 -10.74
C ARG A 158 -11.83 16.66 -10.05
N ARG A 159 -12.34 15.68 -9.33
CA ARG A 159 -13.58 15.79 -8.56
C ARG A 159 -13.43 16.77 -7.39
N CYS A 160 -12.30 16.76 -6.72
CA CYS A 160 -11.96 17.70 -5.66
C CYS A 160 -11.87 19.13 -6.20
N ALA A 161 -11.21 19.33 -7.33
CA ALA A 161 -11.15 20.67 -7.97
C ALA A 161 -12.54 21.23 -8.23
N ARG A 162 -13.48 20.41 -8.73
CA ARG A 162 -14.88 20.82 -8.91
C ARG A 162 -15.55 21.18 -7.57
N ALA A 163 -15.26 20.45 -6.51
CA ALA A 163 -15.82 20.74 -5.17
C ALA A 163 -15.27 22.04 -4.59
N VAL A 164 -13.98 22.32 -4.81
CA VAL A 164 -13.34 23.59 -4.42
C VAL A 164 -13.94 24.76 -5.19
N ASP A 165 -14.13 24.62 -6.51
CA ASP A 165 -14.76 25.65 -7.34
C ASP A 165 -16.19 25.94 -6.85
N LEU A 166 -16.97 24.90 -6.59
CA LEU A 166 -18.32 25.04 -6.02
C LEU A 166 -18.31 25.74 -4.65
N TYR A 167 -17.33 25.43 -3.79
CA TYR A 167 -17.18 26.05 -2.48
C TYR A 167 -16.84 27.55 -2.58
N LEU A 168 -15.98 27.93 -3.51
CA LEU A 168 -15.53 29.30 -3.65
C LEU A 168 -16.55 30.18 -4.41
N MET A 169 -17.20 29.62 -5.44
CA MET A 169 -18.05 30.35 -6.37
C MET A 169 -19.55 30.18 -6.10
N GLY A 170 -19.96 29.24 -5.25
CA GLY A 170 -21.36 28.88 -5.02
C GLY A 170 -22.02 28.11 -6.17
N SER A 171 -21.40 28.08 -7.36
CA SER A 171 -21.80 27.27 -8.51
C SER A 171 -20.58 26.84 -9.29
N THR A 172 -20.71 25.84 -10.15
CA THR A 172 -19.58 25.34 -10.94
C THR A 172 -20.02 24.82 -12.31
N GLU A 173 -19.27 25.17 -13.32
CA GLU A 173 -19.41 24.66 -14.69
C GLU A 173 -18.41 23.52 -14.98
N MET A 174 -17.54 23.18 -14.01
CA MET A 174 -16.58 22.08 -14.18
C MET A 174 -17.31 20.74 -14.36
N PRO A 175 -16.80 19.85 -15.22
CA PRO A 175 -17.44 18.56 -15.49
C PRO A 175 -17.61 17.72 -14.24
N ALA A 176 -18.76 17.06 -14.12
CA ALA A 176 -18.98 16.05 -13.08
C ALA A 176 -18.34 14.73 -13.53
N PHE A 177 -17.16 14.42 -12.97
CA PHE A 177 -16.54 13.12 -13.19
C PHE A 177 -17.19 12.08 -12.28
N ARG A 178 -17.67 10.98 -12.84
CA ARG A 178 -18.15 9.81 -12.08
C ARG A 178 -16.95 9.00 -11.58
N ALA A 179 -17.14 8.30 -10.45
CA ALA A 179 -16.15 7.39 -9.88
C ALA A 179 -15.99 6.14 -10.76
#